data_a1b45cd9d81e5772feae73e3632a63dc
#
_entry.id   a1b45cd9d81e5772feae73e3632a63dc
#
_cell.length_a   1.000
_cell.length_b   1.000
_cell.length_c   1.000
_cell.angle_alpha   90.00
_cell.angle_beta   90.00
_cell.angle_gamma   90.00
#
_symmetry.space_group_name_H-M   'P 1'
#
loop_
_entity.id
_entity.type
_entity.pdbx_description
1 polymer ?
#
loop_
_entity_poly.entity_id
_entity_poly.type
_entity_poly.pdbx_seq_one_letter_code
_entity_poly.pdbx_strand_id
1 'polypeptide(L)'
;MKRAISEGRSWNDVLTKLGLSTSSGNARGHIKGHAVRLGLDLSHLRAGQPAEPPAKISQLKADLRYLRVAGPTMAATWFALRGCTVSFPAEPATYDLLVEAPEGIRRVQVKTSTCLTKDGWIVTVGHQPNAGTRQGRLAAYDPESLDLFFIVDGDFTMYLVPSRALGGRLRIPIRRYAKYIVGNVSGLFTADVTAAKGGVQASA
;
A
#
# COMPACT_ATOMS: atom_id res chain seq x y z
N MET A 1 -15.64 -41.58 -4.44
CA MET A 1 -14.59 -40.55 -4.40
C MET A 1 -13.78 -40.50 -5.70
N LYS A 2 -13.10 -41.57 -6.16
CA LYS A 2 -12.33 -41.57 -7.42
C LYS A 2 -13.13 -41.01 -8.59
N ARG A 3 -14.36 -41.56 -8.82
CA ARG A 3 -15.27 -41.09 -9.87
C ARG A 3 -15.66 -39.63 -9.73
N ALA A 4 -15.96 -39.17 -8.51
CA ALA A 4 -16.34 -37.77 -8.26
C ALA A 4 -15.19 -36.79 -8.59
N ILE A 5 -13.95 -37.23 -8.37
CA ILE A 5 -12.76 -36.43 -8.69
C ILE A 5 -12.51 -36.43 -10.19
N SER A 6 -12.51 -37.57 -10.86
CA SER A 6 -12.24 -37.65 -12.29
C SER A 6 -13.29 -36.95 -13.16
N GLU A 7 -14.56 -36.92 -12.73
CA GLU A 7 -15.66 -36.26 -13.42
C GLU A 7 -15.95 -34.83 -12.92
N GLY A 8 -15.27 -34.37 -11.87
CA GLY A 8 -15.46 -33.06 -11.26
C GLY A 8 -14.84 -31.96 -12.11
N ARG A 9 -15.57 -30.86 -12.32
CA ARG A 9 -15.11 -29.65 -13.04
C ARG A 9 -14.45 -28.65 -12.10
N SER A 10 -14.72 -28.74 -10.79
CA SER A 10 -14.19 -27.89 -9.74
C SER A 10 -14.28 -28.61 -8.40
N TRP A 11 -13.56 -28.10 -7.38
CA TRP A 11 -13.67 -28.64 -6.03
C TRP A 11 -15.09 -28.56 -5.47
N ASN A 12 -15.85 -27.53 -5.78
CA ASN A 12 -17.25 -27.42 -5.34
C ASN A 12 -18.12 -28.51 -6.01
N ASP A 13 -17.91 -28.80 -7.28
CA ASP A 13 -18.61 -29.87 -7.99
C ASP A 13 -18.28 -31.24 -7.39
N VAL A 14 -17.00 -31.49 -7.06
CA VAL A 14 -16.57 -32.71 -6.38
C VAL A 14 -17.25 -32.88 -5.03
N LEU A 15 -17.29 -31.81 -4.22
CA LEU A 15 -17.93 -31.84 -2.91
C LEU A 15 -19.43 -32.11 -3.01
N THR A 16 -20.09 -31.47 -3.98
CA THR A 16 -21.53 -31.68 -4.26
C THR A 16 -21.81 -33.14 -4.67
N LYS A 17 -20.97 -33.70 -5.58
CA LYS A 17 -21.09 -35.12 -5.99
C LYS A 17 -20.84 -36.11 -4.86
N LEU A 18 -20.13 -35.68 -3.81
CA LEU A 18 -19.90 -36.47 -2.60
C LEU A 18 -20.92 -36.22 -1.49
N GLY A 19 -21.93 -35.37 -1.72
CA GLY A 19 -22.92 -34.99 -0.72
C GLY A 19 -22.35 -34.14 0.43
N LEU A 20 -21.22 -33.45 0.21
CA LEU A 20 -20.53 -32.65 1.22
C LEU A 20 -20.81 -31.16 1.04
N SER A 21 -20.77 -30.41 2.16
CA SER A 21 -20.95 -28.97 2.11
C SER A 21 -19.81 -28.29 1.35
N THR A 22 -20.15 -27.46 0.36
CA THR A 22 -19.21 -26.69 -0.44
C THR A 22 -18.60 -25.52 0.32
N SER A 23 -19.19 -25.09 1.44
CA SER A 23 -18.70 -24.02 2.31
C SER A 23 -17.65 -24.52 3.33
N SER A 24 -17.49 -25.83 3.50
CA SER A 24 -16.53 -26.39 4.45
C SER A 24 -15.12 -26.48 3.86
N GLY A 25 -14.23 -25.57 4.29
CA GLY A 25 -12.80 -25.62 3.95
C GLY A 25 -12.13 -26.92 4.41
N ASN A 26 -12.56 -27.48 5.55
CA ASN A 26 -12.07 -28.74 6.08
C ASN A 26 -12.40 -29.92 5.16
N ALA A 27 -13.65 -30.02 4.66
CA ALA A 27 -14.06 -31.10 3.77
C ALA A 27 -13.20 -31.11 2.49
N ARG A 28 -12.94 -29.94 1.90
CA ARG A 28 -12.05 -29.81 0.73
C ARG A 28 -10.63 -30.28 1.04
N GLY A 29 -10.07 -29.85 2.18
CA GLY A 29 -8.72 -30.25 2.60
C GLY A 29 -8.59 -31.76 2.79
N HIS A 30 -9.56 -32.40 3.43
CA HIS A 30 -9.58 -33.84 3.63
C HIS A 30 -9.67 -34.62 2.34
N ILE A 31 -10.59 -34.25 1.42
CA ILE A 31 -10.75 -34.91 0.12
C ILE A 31 -9.48 -34.74 -0.72
N LYS A 32 -8.90 -33.53 -0.75
CA LYS A 32 -7.65 -33.25 -1.45
C LYS A 32 -6.50 -34.13 -0.94
N GLY A 33 -6.30 -34.18 0.39
CA GLY A 33 -5.25 -35.00 1.01
C GLY A 33 -5.45 -36.49 0.75
N HIS A 34 -6.70 -36.95 0.72
CA HIS A 34 -6.99 -38.37 0.42
C HIS A 34 -6.75 -38.70 -1.05
N ALA A 35 -7.13 -37.79 -1.95
CA ALA A 35 -6.89 -37.93 -3.39
C ALA A 35 -5.40 -37.99 -3.74
N VAL A 36 -4.59 -37.14 -3.10
CA VAL A 36 -3.12 -37.16 -3.27
C VAL A 36 -2.53 -38.50 -2.80
N ARG A 37 -2.95 -39.02 -1.63
CA ARG A 37 -2.51 -40.31 -1.13
C ARG A 37 -2.88 -41.48 -2.05
N LEU A 38 -3.97 -41.36 -2.82
CA LEU A 38 -4.42 -42.33 -3.80
C LEU A 38 -3.80 -42.13 -5.19
N GLY A 39 -2.89 -41.15 -5.34
CA GLY A 39 -2.23 -40.85 -6.62
C GLY A 39 -3.18 -40.35 -7.72
N LEU A 40 -4.33 -39.73 -7.34
CA LEU A 40 -5.27 -39.25 -8.33
C LEU A 40 -4.79 -37.91 -8.93
N ASP A 41 -4.97 -37.78 -10.25
CA ASP A 41 -4.73 -36.51 -10.92
C ASP A 41 -5.77 -35.45 -10.51
N LEU A 42 -5.26 -34.33 -10.00
CA LEU A 42 -6.06 -33.18 -9.55
C LEU A 42 -5.82 -31.93 -10.41
N SER A 43 -5.02 -32.02 -11.46
CA SER A 43 -4.62 -30.88 -12.29
C SER A 43 -5.78 -30.17 -12.96
N HIS A 44 -6.84 -30.91 -13.26
CA HIS A 44 -8.08 -30.40 -13.85
C HIS A 44 -9.02 -29.71 -12.85
N LEU A 45 -8.83 -29.96 -11.53
CA LEU A 45 -9.60 -29.32 -10.46
C LEU A 45 -8.94 -27.99 -10.09
N ARG A 46 -9.00 -27.03 -10.97
CA ARG A 46 -8.45 -25.71 -10.69
C ARG A 46 -9.13 -25.10 -9.47
N ALA A 47 -8.36 -24.55 -8.54
CA ALA A 47 -8.87 -23.53 -7.65
C ALA A 47 -9.55 -22.49 -8.54
N GLY A 48 -10.80 -22.14 -8.23
CA GLY A 48 -11.53 -21.16 -9.04
C GLY A 48 -10.59 -19.99 -9.35
N GLN A 49 -10.54 -19.56 -10.61
CA GLN A 49 -9.79 -18.36 -10.94
C GLN A 49 -10.22 -17.27 -9.98
N PRO A 50 -9.27 -16.49 -9.42
CA PRO A 50 -9.66 -15.33 -8.64
C PRO A 50 -10.70 -14.57 -9.44
N ALA A 51 -11.84 -14.29 -8.83
CA ALA A 51 -12.86 -13.47 -9.49
C ALA A 51 -12.16 -12.19 -9.97
N GLU A 52 -12.32 -11.83 -11.25
CA GLU A 52 -11.83 -10.54 -11.70
C GLU A 52 -12.42 -9.45 -10.81
N PRO A 53 -11.59 -8.50 -10.37
CA PRO A 53 -12.11 -7.39 -9.57
C PRO A 53 -13.25 -6.73 -10.35
N PRO A 54 -14.33 -6.29 -9.67
CA PRO A 54 -15.44 -5.63 -10.34
C PRO A 54 -14.92 -4.55 -11.29
N ALA A 55 -15.32 -4.59 -12.55
CA ALA A 55 -14.82 -3.70 -13.61
C ALA A 55 -14.84 -2.20 -13.19
N LYS A 56 -15.85 -1.81 -12.39
CA LYS A 56 -15.96 -0.44 -11.85
C LYS A 56 -14.81 -0.04 -10.91
N ILE A 57 -14.28 -0.95 -10.09
CA ILE A 57 -13.17 -0.65 -9.18
C ILE A 57 -11.86 -0.59 -9.96
N SER A 58 -11.64 -1.49 -10.90
CA SER A 58 -10.42 -1.50 -11.74
C SER A 58 -10.31 -0.27 -12.67
N GLN A 59 -11.41 0.44 -12.89
CA GLN A 59 -11.46 1.65 -13.72
C GLN A 59 -11.33 2.95 -12.91
N LEU A 60 -11.27 2.86 -11.57
CA LEU A 60 -11.10 4.05 -10.73
C LEU A 60 -9.72 4.64 -10.97
N LYS A 61 -9.70 5.93 -11.29
CA LYS A 61 -8.46 6.71 -11.37
C LYS A 61 -8.08 7.23 -10.00
N ALA A 62 -6.78 7.42 -9.76
CA ALA A 62 -6.30 8.07 -8.55
C ALA A 62 -6.89 9.49 -8.45
N ASP A 63 -7.39 9.84 -7.27
CA ASP A 63 -7.92 11.17 -6.97
C ASP A 63 -7.09 11.79 -5.85
N LEU A 64 -6.40 12.88 -6.17
CA LEU A 64 -5.49 13.57 -5.25
C LEU A 64 -6.17 14.06 -3.97
N ARG A 65 -7.50 14.21 -3.97
CA ARG A 65 -8.25 14.57 -2.75
C ARG A 65 -8.07 13.54 -1.64
N TYR A 66 -7.81 12.28 -1.99
CA TYR A 66 -7.57 11.18 -1.05
C TYR A 66 -6.09 10.97 -0.71
N LEU A 67 -5.17 11.75 -1.31
CA LEU A 67 -3.74 11.59 -1.08
C LEU A 67 -3.39 11.73 0.42
N ARG A 68 -4.07 12.65 1.13
CA ARG A 68 -3.87 12.84 2.58
C ARG A 68 -4.17 11.56 3.37
N VAL A 69 -5.21 10.83 2.99
CA VAL A 69 -5.61 9.57 3.66
C VAL A 69 -4.66 8.44 3.28
N ALA A 70 -4.23 8.39 2.02
CA ALA A 70 -3.32 7.36 1.52
C ALA A 70 -1.87 7.54 1.99
N GLY A 71 -1.45 8.78 2.27
CA GLY A 71 -0.06 9.12 2.60
C GLY A 71 0.56 8.27 3.71
N PRO A 72 -0.05 8.15 4.90
CA PRO A 72 0.51 7.35 5.98
C PRO A 72 0.68 5.86 5.60
N THR A 73 -0.27 5.29 4.86
CA THR A 73 -0.19 3.90 4.39
C THR A 73 0.90 3.73 3.33
N MET A 74 1.06 4.70 2.42
CA MET A 74 2.16 4.71 1.44
C MET A 74 3.52 4.75 2.14
N ALA A 75 3.68 5.60 3.15
CA ALA A 75 4.89 5.69 3.95
C ALA A 75 5.16 4.36 4.69
N ALA A 76 4.15 3.80 5.35
CA ALA A 76 4.28 2.52 6.06
C ALA A 76 4.70 1.39 5.10
N THR A 77 4.09 1.30 3.93
CA THR A 77 4.46 0.33 2.90
C THR A 77 5.90 0.54 2.43
N TRP A 78 6.33 1.79 2.23
CA TRP A 78 7.69 2.11 1.80
C TRP A 78 8.74 1.64 2.82
N PHE A 79 8.51 1.83 4.12
CA PHE A 79 9.39 1.38 5.19
C PHE A 79 9.34 -0.15 5.35
N ALA A 80 8.14 -0.75 5.34
CA ALA A 80 7.97 -2.20 5.50
C ALA A 80 8.68 -3.00 4.41
N LEU A 81 8.63 -2.54 3.14
CA LEU A 81 9.36 -3.16 2.03
C LEU A 81 10.88 -3.08 2.18
N ARG A 82 11.39 -2.28 3.12
CA ARG A 82 12.83 -2.16 3.46
C ARG A 82 13.20 -2.89 4.74
N GLY A 83 12.29 -3.74 5.26
CA GLY A 83 12.52 -4.55 6.43
C GLY A 83 12.37 -3.81 7.77
N CYS A 84 11.80 -2.60 7.77
CA CYS A 84 11.50 -1.88 9.00
C CYS A 84 10.19 -2.35 9.61
N THR A 85 10.12 -2.41 10.95
CA THR A 85 8.86 -2.55 11.67
C THR A 85 8.17 -1.20 11.75
N VAL A 86 6.88 -1.13 11.39
CA VAL A 86 6.12 0.12 11.40
C VAL A 86 4.95 0.00 12.35
N SER A 87 4.80 0.98 13.23
CA SER A 87 3.68 1.10 14.17
C SER A 87 2.98 2.45 13.98
N PHE A 88 1.65 2.42 14.11
CA PHE A 88 0.82 3.62 14.14
C PHE A 88 0.57 3.98 15.61
N PRO A 89 0.90 5.21 16.04
CA PRO A 89 0.67 5.62 17.42
C PRO A 89 -0.83 5.79 17.68
N ALA A 90 -1.22 5.63 18.94
CA ALA A 90 -2.54 6.05 19.38
C ALA A 90 -2.61 7.60 19.40
N GLU A 91 -3.71 8.15 18.93
CA GLU A 91 -3.96 9.59 18.98
C GLU A 91 -4.26 10.08 20.42
N PRO A 92 -3.81 11.30 20.80
CA PRO A 92 -3.06 12.25 19.98
C PRO A 92 -1.54 12.01 20.00
N ALA A 93 -0.89 12.07 18.84
CA ALA A 93 0.56 11.96 18.71
C ALA A 93 1.10 13.07 17.80
N THR A 94 2.39 13.41 17.98
CA THR A 94 3.09 14.42 17.17
C THR A 94 3.66 13.86 15.88
N TYR A 95 3.58 12.54 15.67
CA TYR A 95 4.06 11.81 14.50
C TYR A 95 3.00 10.79 14.06
N ASP A 96 3.01 10.45 12.78
CA ASP A 96 2.04 9.52 12.19
C ASP A 96 2.52 8.06 12.25
N LEU A 97 3.84 7.84 12.26
CA LEU A 97 4.45 6.50 12.29
C LEU A 97 5.62 6.45 13.26
N LEU A 98 5.75 5.33 13.95
CA LEU A 98 6.96 4.92 14.65
C LEU A 98 7.62 3.81 13.84
N VAL A 99 8.84 4.04 13.39
CA VAL A 99 9.58 3.15 12.50
C VAL A 99 10.80 2.62 13.24
N GLU A 100 10.86 1.31 13.41
CA GLU A 100 12.02 0.62 13.91
C GLU A 100 12.90 0.17 12.74
N ALA A 101 14.05 0.79 12.61
CA ALA A 101 15.06 0.53 11.60
C ALA A 101 16.33 -0.03 12.27
N PRO A 102 17.29 -0.62 11.51
CA PRO A 102 18.54 -1.14 12.10
C PRO A 102 19.30 -0.12 12.92
N GLU A 103 19.21 1.17 12.60
CA GLU A 103 19.89 2.27 13.30
C GLU A 103 19.07 2.80 14.49
N GLY A 104 17.94 2.19 14.82
CA GLY A 104 17.07 2.54 15.94
C GLY A 104 15.69 3.07 15.52
N ILE A 105 14.94 3.48 16.52
CA ILE A 105 13.55 3.95 16.34
C ILE A 105 13.55 5.38 15.80
N ARG A 106 12.64 5.64 14.83
CA ARG A 106 12.41 6.95 14.20
C ARG A 106 10.95 7.35 14.29
N ARG A 107 10.70 8.57 14.71
CA ARG A 107 9.38 9.21 14.70
C ARG A 107 9.21 9.92 13.36
N VAL A 108 8.21 9.50 12.59
CA VAL A 108 8.00 9.96 11.22
C VAL A 108 6.66 10.66 11.11
N GLN A 109 6.68 11.92 10.66
CA GLN A 109 5.48 12.67 10.29
C GLN A 109 5.25 12.53 8.79
N VAL A 110 4.05 12.18 8.39
CA VAL A 110 3.68 12.10 6.98
C VAL A 110 2.99 13.40 6.55
N LYS A 111 3.42 13.94 5.43
CA LYS A 111 2.81 15.11 4.79
C LYS A 111 2.51 14.82 3.33
N THR A 112 1.43 15.38 2.85
CA THR A 112 1.07 15.29 1.43
C THR A 112 0.82 16.68 0.87
N SER A 113 0.99 16.85 -0.43
CA SER A 113 0.68 18.10 -1.10
C SER A 113 -0.14 17.88 -2.35
N THR A 114 -1.22 18.65 -2.46
CA THR A 114 -2.03 18.81 -3.67
C THR A 114 -2.03 20.26 -4.15
N CYS A 115 -1.17 21.11 -3.57
CA CYS A 115 -1.05 22.51 -3.90
C CYS A 115 0.08 22.73 -4.92
N LEU A 116 -0.27 22.78 -6.20
CA LEU A 116 0.66 23.09 -7.28
C LEU A 116 0.67 24.59 -7.53
N THR A 117 1.88 25.16 -7.61
CA THR A 117 2.12 26.56 -7.97
C THR A 117 3.09 26.64 -9.15
N LYS A 118 3.36 27.86 -9.64
CA LYS A 118 4.44 28.08 -10.64
C LYS A 118 5.81 27.61 -10.18
N ASP A 119 6.00 27.52 -8.86
CA ASP A 119 7.23 27.10 -8.22
C ASP A 119 7.25 25.59 -7.89
N GLY A 120 6.28 24.82 -8.37
CA GLY A 120 6.09 23.40 -8.09
C GLY A 120 5.17 23.15 -6.89
N TRP A 121 5.21 21.94 -6.36
CA TRP A 121 4.38 21.53 -5.23
C TRP A 121 4.80 22.23 -3.94
N ILE A 122 3.82 22.85 -3.25
CA ILE A 122 4.03 23.49 -1.93
C ILE A 122 3.49 22.57 -0.85
N VAL A 123 4.36 22.18 0.07
CA VAL A 123 4.02 21.31 1.20
C VAL A 123 3.90 22.12 2.47
N THR A 124 2.80 21.97 3.20
CA THR A 124 2.66 22.50 4.55
C THR A 124 3.28 21.51 5.51
N VAL A 125 4.44 21.86 6.07
CA VAL A 125 5.20 21.02 7.02
C VAL A 125 5.01 21.44 8.48
N GLY A 126 4.25 22.50 8.74
CA GLY A 126 3.81 22.86 10.08
C GLY A 126 2.58 22.05 10.54
N HIS A 127 2.19 22.24 11.79
CA HIS A 127 0.99 21.67 12.41
C HIS A 127 0.12 22.76 13.04
N GLN A 128 -1.13 22.44 13.31
CA GLN A 128 -2.02 23.29 14.10
C GLN A 128 -2.13 22.73 15.51
N PRO A 129 -1.56 23.41 16.54
CA PRO A 129 -1.54 22.88 17.90
C PRO A 129 -2.93 22.66 18.52
N ASN A 130 -3.94 23.38 18.02
CA ASN A 130 -5.33 23.32 18.51
C ASN A 130 -6.30 23.06 17.35
N ALA A 131 -6.26 21.85 16.78
CA ALA A 131 -7.09 21.47 15.63
C ALA A 131 -8.61 21.60 15.87
N GLY A 132 -9.06 21.74 17.12
CA GLY A 132 -10.46 21.95 17.49
C GLY A 132 -10.90 23.41 17.48
N THR A 133 -10.00 24.37 17.40
CA THR A 133 -10.33 25.81 17.36
C THR A 133 -9.97 26.42 16.01
N ARG A 134 -10.90 27.14 15.37
CA ARG A 134 -10.67 27.85 14.09
C ARG A 134 -9.55 28.90 14.13
N GLN A 135 -8.92 29.13 15.29
CA GLN A 135 -7.94 30.19 15.55
C GLN A 135 -6.50 29.68 15.72
N GLY A 136 -6.25 28.37 15.57
CA GLY A 136 -4.89 27.82 15.69
C GLY A 136 -3.97 28.31 14.57
N ARG A 137 -2.95 29.12 14.93
CA ARG A 137 -1.89 29.48 13.99
C ARG A 137 -1.03 28.25 13.70
N LEU A 138 -0.59 28.14 12.44
CA LEU A 138 0.34 27.11 12.04
C LEU A 138 1.65 27.27 12.83
N ALA A 139 2.14 26.20 13.43
CA ALA A 139 3.39 26.15 14.19
C ALA A 139 4.37 25.17 13.58
N ALA A 140 5.66 25.37 13.79
CA ALA A 140 6.68 24.41 13.42
C ALA A 140 6.67 23.23 14.40
N TYR A 141 7.07 22.05 13.92
CA TYR A 141 7.38 20.94 14.80
C TYR A 141 8.67 21.21 15.55
N ASP A 142 8.72 20.79 16.80
CA ASP A 142 9.95 20.72 17.54
C ASP A 142 10.89 19.66 16.91
N PRO A 143 12.10 20.02 16.47
CA PRO A 143 13.05 19.09 15.88
C PRO A 143 13.45 17.94 16.79
N GLU A 144 13.31 18.08 18.11
CA GLU A 144 13.61 17.01 19.06
C GLU A 144 12.42 16.05 19.26
N SER A 145 11.20 16.48 18.88
CA SER A 145 10.00 15.62 18.95
C SER A 145 9.80 14.75 17.70
N LEU A 146 10.53 15.02 16.62
CA LEU A 146 10.32 14.41 15.31
C LEU A 146 11.64 14.19 14.59
N ASP A 147 11.85 12.99 14.05
CA ASP A 147 13.11 12.64 13.38
C ASP A 147 13.03 12.90 11.85
N LEU A 148 11.95 12.48 11.21
CA LEU A 148 11.81 12.49 9.77
C LEU A 148 10.43 12.99 9.32
N PHE A 149 10.41 13.62 8.15
CA PHE A 149 9.19 13.79 7.35
C PHE A 149 9.20 12.84 6.17
N PHE A 150 8.14 12.05 6.01
CA PHE A 150 7.84 11.36 4.77
C PHE A 150 6.84 12.21 3.99
N ILE A 151 7.20 12.66 2.81
CA ILE A 151 6.38 13.60 2.04
C ILE A 151 6.00 12.96 0.70
N VAL A 152 4.73 13.09 0.30
CA VAL A 152 4.25 12.66 -1.01
C VAL A 152 3.61 13.86 -1.70
N ASP A 153 4.09 14.21 -2.88
CA ASP A 153 3.51 15.27 -3.69
C ASP A 153 2.43 14.76 -4.65
N GLY A 154 1.79 15.67 -5.38
CA GLY A 154 0.71 15.32 -6.28
C GLY A 154 1.14 14.56 -7.53
N ASP A 155 2.44 14.46 -7.82
CA ASP A 155 3.02 13.61 -8.85
C ASP A 155 3.42 12.24 -8.27
N PHE A 156 3.01 11.95 -7.04
CA PHE A 156 3.34 10.73 -6.29
C PHE A 156 4.85 10.52 -6.09
N THR A 157 5.62 11.60 -6.12
CA THR A 157 7.03 11.58 -5.73
C THR A 157 7.14 11.54 -4.21
N MET A 158 7.95 10.63 -3.71
CA MET A 158 8.17 10.41 -2.27
C MET A 158 9.51 10.99 -1.86
N TYR A 159 9.50 11.67 -0.71
CA TYR A 159 10.68 12.29 -0.13
C TYR A 159 10.83 11.84 1.32
N LEU A 160 12.06 11.59 1.76
CA LEU A 160 12.41 11.32 3.15
C LEU A 160 13.33 12.43 3.67
N VAL A 161 12.75 13.39 4.38
CA VAL A 161 13.44 14.63 4.77
C VAL A 161 13.70 14.63 6.28
N PRO A 162 14.96 14.75 6.73
CA PRO A 162 15.24 14.95 8.15
C PRO A 162 14.54 16.20 8.69
N SER A 163 13.92 16.13 9.88
CA SER A 163 13.18 17.25 10.46
C SER A 163 14.04 18.50 10.58
N ARG A 164 15.30 18.35 10.96
CA ARG A 164 16.28 19.44 11.08
C ARG A 164 16.57 20.15 9.75
N ALA A 165 16.43 19.46 8.62
CA ALA A 165 16.63 20.07 7.30
C ALA A 165 15.54 21.09 6.92
N LEU A 166 14.40 21.05 7.61
CA LEU A 166 13.30 21.99 7.37
C LEU A 166 13.52 23.34 8.07
N GLY A 167 14.38 23.40 9.10
CA GLY A 167 14.78 24.63 9.78
C GLY A 167 13.60 25.45 10.32
N GLY A 168 12.57 24.80 10.89
CA GLY A 168 11.41 25.46 11.48
C GLY A 168 10.45 26.08 10.47
N ARG A 169 10.59 25.79 9.17
CA ARG A 169 9.67 26.29 8.13
C ARG A 169 8.31 25.67 8.31
N LEU A 170 7.27 26.47 7.95
CA LEU A 170 5.87 26.05 8.02
C LEU A 170 5.37 25.55 6.66
N ARG A 171 5.96 26.06 5.58
CA ARG A 171 5.65 25.70 4.19
C ARG A 171 6.94 25.68 3.38
N ILE A 172 7.04 24.73 2.47
CA ILE A 172 8.23 24.56 1.62
C ILE A 172 7.84 24.28 0.16
N PRO A 173 8.55 24.83 -0.83
CA PRO A 173 8.53 24.34 -2.18
C PRO A 173 9.37 23.04 -2.22
N ILE A 174 8.70 21.89 -2.44
CA ILE A 174 9.35 20.59 -2.24
C ILE A 174 10.49 20.34 -3.23
N ARG A 175 10.48 20.98 -4.41
CA ARG A 175 11.56 20.91 -5.41
C ARG A 175 12.94 21.24 -4.84
N ARG A 176 13.02 22.10 -3.81
CA ARG A 176 14.28 22.44 -3.15
C ARG A 176 14.87 21.29 -2.33
N TYR A 177 14.09 20.25 -2.14
CA TYR A 177 14.43 19.06 -1.36
C TYR A 177 14.63 17.84 -2.26
N ALA A 178 14.89 18.02 -3.55
CA ALA A 178 15.05 16.94 -4.54
C ALA A 178 16.11 15.90 -4.15
N LYS A 179 17.16 16.30 -3.41
CA LYS A 179 18.17 15.38 -2.89
C LYS A 179 17.64 14.34 -1.90
N TYR A 180 16.42 14.52 -1.39
CA TYR A 180 15.75 13.61 -0.45
C TYR A 180 14.68 12.75 -1.14
N ILE A 181 14.60 12.75 -2.47
CA ILE A 181 13.70 11.86 -3.21
C ILE A 181 14.11 10.41 -2.96
N VAL A 182 13.13 9.59 -2.57
CA VAL A 182 13.32 8.16 -2.30
C VAL A 182 12.50 7.26 -3.21
N GLY A 183 11.70 7.82 -4.10
CA GLY A 183 10.96 7.08 -5.10
C GLY A 183 9.81 7.88 -5.72
N ASN A 184 9.19 7.28 -6.73
CA ASN A 184 7.97 7.76 -7.37
C ASN A 184 7.09 6.57 -7.71
N VAL A 185 5.80 6.67 -7.44
CA VAL A 185 4.84 5.58 -7.67
C VAL A 185 3.72 5.99 -8.64
N SER A 186 3.90 7.07 -9.40
CA SER A 186 2.92 7.53 -10.40
C SER A 186 2.54 6.45 -11.39
N GLY A 187 3.48 5.61 -11.81
CA GLY A 187 3.26 4.49 -12.73
C GLY A 187 2.25 3.44 -12.21
N LEU A 188 2.06 3.32 -10.88
CA LEU A 188 1.06 2.42 -10.31
C LEU A 188 -0.38 2.94 -10.48
N PHE A 189 -0.54 4.24 -10.75
CA PHE A 189 -1.84 4.90 -10.82
C PHE A 189 -2.22 5.38 -12.22
N THR A 190 -1.24 5.42 -13.15
CA THR A 190 -1.41 5.93 -14.52
C THR A 190 -1.25 4.86 -15.60
N ALA A 191 -0.76 3.66 -15.26
CA ALA A 191 -0.52 2.61 -16.24
C ALA A 191 -1.84 2.04 -16.77
N ASP A 192 -2.11 2.26 -18.06
CA ASP A 192 -2.97 1.39 -18.83
C ASP A 192 -2.36 -0.02 -18.80
N VAL A 193 -3.12 -1.00 -18.31
CA VAL A 193 -2.71 -2.41 -18.19
C VAL A 193 -2.40 -3.07 -19.55
N THR A 194 -2.55 -2.35 -20.64
CA THR A 194 -2.23 -2.78 -22.01
C THR A 194 -0.74 -2.88 -22.31
N ALA A 195 0.14 -2.25 -21.54
CA ALA A 195 1.59 -2.27 -21.80
C ALA A 195 2.32 -3.53 -21.26
N ALA A 196 1.69 -4.32 -20.42
CA ALA A 196 2.33 -5.50 -19.80
C ALA A 196 2.29 -6.78 -20.66
N LYS A 197 1.71 -6.75 -21.86
CA LYS A 197 1.59 -7.93 -22.77
C LYS A 197 2.61 -8.00 -23.89
N GLY A 198 3.61 -7.13 -23.91
CA GLY A 198 4.61 -7.07 -24.99
C GLY A 198 6.03 -7.21 -24.48
N GLY A 199 6.48 -8.41 -24.09
CA GLY A 199 7.88 -8.55 -23.68
C GLY A 199 8.36 -9.95 -23.32
N VAL A 200 7.87 -10.98 -24.01
CA VAL A 200 8.62 -12.26 -24.08
C VAL A 200 8.86 -12.54 -25.56
N GLN A 201 9.88 -11.93 -26.12
CA GLN A 201 10.53 -12.48 -27.32
C GLN A 201 11.66 -13.37 -26.86
N ALA A 202 11.48 -14.67 -27.12
CA ALA A 202 12.53 -15.65 -27.08
C ALA A 202 13.59 -15.27 -28.08
N SER A 203 14.82 -15.11 -27.62
CA SER A 203 16.00 -15.15 -28.48
C SER A 203 16.51 -16.57 -28.55
N ALA A 204 16.53 -17.07 -29.76
CA ALA A 204 17.17 -18.34 -30.17
C ALA A 204 18.68 -18.31 -29.92
#